data_1e7db6bf63c31fc23097d793937dfd5e
#
_entry.id   1e7db6bf63c31fc23097d793937dfd5e
#
_cell.length_a   1.000
_cell.length_b   1.000
_cell.length_c   1.000
_cell.angle_alpha   90.00
_cell.angle_beta   90.00
_cell.angle_gamma   90.00
#
_symmetry.space_group_name_H-M   'P 1'
#
loop_
_entity.id
_entity.type
_entity.pdbx_description
1 polymer ?
#
loop_
_entity_poly.entity_id
_entity_poly.type
_entity_poly.pdbx_seq_one_letter_code
_entity_poly.pdbx_strand_id
1 'polypeptide(L)'
;MEILVAEDEAQIAELYKIALEDRGHSVQIESDGEKAVNAYMSAFRTKTVPNKEERIRNGTFPFDALVLDYRMPKKDGLTVAKEVLEVNPHQRIIFASAYVRETLVDSVKNLKQIVELLQKPFDLETLVDTIEDKKIYEELAKINVKIKSLKELNPTHEQLRDLLEGIKILHKNSTAMRAAA
;
A
#
# COMPACT_ATOMS: atom_id res chain seq x y z
N MET A 1 -6.16 -10.77 5.37
CA MET A 1 -4.82 -10.15 5.24
C MET A 1 -4.33 -9.72 6.61
N GLU A 2 -3.02 -9.71 6.80
CA GLU A 2 -2.37 -9.13 8.00
C GLU A 2 -2.02 -7.67 7.69
N ILE A 3 -2.55 -6.74 8.46
CA ILE A 3 -2.41 -5.30 8.21
C ILE A 3 -1.81 -4.63 9.44
N LEU A 4 -0.78 -3.78 9.24
CA LEU A 4 -0.24 -2.91 10.28
C LEU A 4 -0.74 -1.49 10.03
N VAL A 5 -1.41 -0.91 11.02
CA VAL A 5 -1.88 0.47 11.00
C VAL A 5 -1.04 1.28 11.99
N ALA A 6 -0.43 2.36 11.53
CA ALA A 6 0.25 3.35 12.35
C ALA A 6 -0.54 4.67 12.31
N GLU A 7 -1.18 5.01 13.42
CA GLU A 7 -2.06 6.16 13.58
C GLU A 7 -2.03 6.61 15.04
N ASP A 8 -1.72 7.85 15.31
CA ASP A 8 -1.60 8.37 16.67
C ASP A 8 -2.93 8.82 17.28
N GLU A 9 -3.94 9.08 16.44
CA GLU A 9 -5.29 9.36 16.90
C GLU A 9 -6.05 8.04 17.18
N ALA A 10 -6.13 7.66 18.46
CA ALA A 10 -6.71 6.37 18.87
C ALA A 10 -8.14 6.12 18.34
N GLN A 11 -8.96 7.17 18.19
CA GLN A 11 -10.31 7.04 17.66
C GLN A 11 -10.31 6.69 16.17
N ILE A 12 -9.41 7.29 15.39
CA ILE A 12 -9.24 7.02 13.96
C ILE A 12 -8.69 5.61 13.77
N ALA A 13 -7.66 5.25 14.54
CA ALA A 13 -7.05 3.91 14.51
C ALA A 13 -8.08 2.82 14.78
N GLU A 14 -8.95 3.02 15.78
CA GLU A 14 -10.02 2.05 16.13
C GLU A 14 -11.07 1.94 15.01
N LEU A 15 -11.45 3.06 14.38
CA LEU A 15 -12.38 3.02 13.24
C LEU A 15 -11.79 2.23 12.06
N TYR A 16 -10.51 2.41 11.74
CA TYR A 16 -9.84 1.64 10.70
C TYR A 16 -9.81 0.16 11.05
N LYS A 17 -9.48 -0.16 12.31
CA LYS A 17 -9.45 -1.55 12.79
C LYS A 17 -10.81 -2.22 12.63
N ILE A 18 -11.87 -1.61 13.14
CA ILE A 18 -13.23 -2.17 13.05
C ILE A 18 -13.60 -2.42 11.58
N ALA A 19 -13.42 -1.42 10.71
CA ALA A 19 -13.78 -1.55 9.30
C ALA A 19 -13.03 -2.67 8.58
N LEU A 20 -11.76 -2.88 8.92
CA LEU A 20 -10.92 -3.91 8.32
C LEU A 20 -11.19 -5.31 8.92
N GLU A 21 -11.42 -5.39 10.24
CA GLU A 21 -11.74 -6.64 10.92
C GLU A 21 -13.13 -7.17 10.52
N ASP A 22 -14.10 -6.30 10.28
CA ASP A 22 -15.42 -6.65 9.74
C ASP A 22 -15.35 -7.31 8.35
N ARG A 23 -14.26 -7.06 7.60
CA ARG A 23 -13.96 -7.71 6.30
C ARG A 23 -13.07 -8.95 6.46
N GLY A 24 -12.81 -9.39 7.69
CA GLY A 24 -12.02 -10.58 7.98
C GLY A 24 -10.51 -10.40 7.87
N HIS A 25 -10.01 -9.18 7.97
CA HIS A 25 -8.58 -8.90 8.07
C HIS A 25 -8.11 -8.97 9.52
N SER A 26 -6.83 -9.26 9.73
CA SER A 26 -6.16 -9.16 11.04
C SER A 26 -5.43 -7.84 11.10
N VAL A 27 -5.70 -7.02 12.12
CA VAL A 27 -5.18 -5.65 12.21
C VAL A 27 -4.36 -5.46 13.48
N GLN A 28 -3.12 -5.03 13.32
CA GLN A 28 -2.28 -4.54 14.41
C GLN A 28 -2.21 -3.03 14.35
N ILE A 29 -2.50 -2.35 15.48
CA ILE A 29 -2.41 -0.89 15.60
C ILE A 29 -1.18 -0.51 16.39
N GLU A 30 -0.48 0.52 15.90
CA GLU A 30 0.60 1.18 16.61
C GLU A 30 0.33 2.70 16.67
N SER A 31 0.54 3.29 17.84
CA SER A 31 0.19 4.68 18.13
C SER A 31 1.30 5.68 17.84
N ASP A 32 2.44 5.24 17.33
CA ASP A 32 3.55 6.09 16.92
C ASP A 32 4.47 5.36 15.95
N GLY A 33 5.26 6.14 15.19
CA GLY A 33 6.12 5.58 14.15
C GLY A 33 7.25 4.70 14.68
N GLU A 34 7.74 4.91 15.90
CA GLU A 34 8.79 4.06 16.49
C GLU A 34 8.23 2.68 16.84
N LYS A 35 7.02 2.63 17.43
CA LYS A 35 6.32 1.37 17.70
C LYS A 35 6.00 0.62 16.42
N ALA A 36 5.55 1.33 15.37
CA ALA A 36 5.27 0.73 14.08
C ALA A 36 6.52 0.06 13.46
N VAL A 37 7.67 0.72 13.48
CA VAL A 37 8.94 0.12 13.03
C VAL A 37 9.29 -1.10 13.88
N ASN A 38 9.22 -0.99 15.21
CA ASN A 38 9.55 -2.09 16.11
C ASN A 38 8.63 -3.31 15.91
N ALA A 39 7.32 -3.09 15.74
CA ALA A 39 6.35 -4.13 15.45
C ALA A 39 6.67 -4.83 14.13
N TYR A 40 6.92 -4.04 13.06
CA TYR A 40 7.30 -4.59 11.77
C TYR A 40 8.58 -5.41 11.84
N MET A 41 9.64 -4.88 12.44
CA MET A 41 10.94 -5.56 12.54
C MET A 41 10.86 -6.83 13.39
N SER A 42 10.07 -6.81 14.47
CA SER A 42 9.81 -8.00 15.29
C SER A 42 9.10 -9.08 14.48
N ALA A 43 8.01 -8.75 13.81
CA ALA A 43 7.27 -9.69 12.97
C ALA A 43 8.12 -10.20 11.79
N PHE A 44 8.96 -9.34 11.21
CA PHE A 44 9.86 -9.70 10.13
C PHE A 44 10.93 -10.71 10.57
N ARG A 45 11.38 -10.67 11.83
CA ARG A 45 12.35 -11.61 12.40
C ARG A 45 11.74 -12.95 12.79
N THR A 46 10.50 -12.94 13.26
CA THR A 46 9.82 -14.11 13.84
C THR A 46 9.14 -15.02 12.82
N LYS A 47 8.69 -14.48 11.68
CA LYS A 47 8.15 -15.31 10.59
C LYS A 47 9.29 -16.16 9.99
N THR A 48 9.30 -17.43 10.36
CA THR A 48 10.38 -18.41 10.19
C THR A 48 10.57 -18.85 8.73
N VAL A 49 11.32 -18.09 7.94
CA VAL A 49 11.97 -18.58 6.71
C VAL A 49 13.48 -18.33 6.89
N PRO A 50 14.35 -19.30 6.58
CA PRO A 50 15.76 -19.28 7.03
C PRO A 50 16.61 -18.12 6.52
N ASN A 51 16.23 -17.44 5.41
CA ASN A 51 16.98 -16.28 4.95
C ASN A 51 16.09 -15.18 4.33
N LYS A 52 16.60 -13.95 4.37
CA LYS A 52 15.93 -12.73 3.88
C LYS A 52 15.59 -12.81 2.37
N GLU A 53 16.50 -13.37 1.58
CA GLU A 53 16.37 -13.45 0.12
C GLU A 53 15.25 -14.43 -0.29
N GLU A 54 15.09 -15.52 0.46
CA GLU A 54 14.04 -16.49 0.26
C GLU A 54 12.66 -15.95 0.63
N ARG A 55 12.56 -15.12 1.67
CA ARG A 55 11.31 -14.40 2.03
C ARG A 55 10.88 -13.46 0.92
N ILE A 56 11.80 -12.64 0.40
CA ILE A 56 11.53 -11.70 -0.68
C ILE A 56 11.11 -12.46 -1.93
N ARG A 57 11.81 -13.55 -2.28
CA ARG A 57 11.49 -14.37 -3.46
C ARG A 57 10.14 -15.08 -3.36
N ASN A 58 9.78 -15.55 -2.17
CA ASN A 58 8.53 -16.28 -1.93
C ASN A 58 7.35 -15.37 -1.59
N GLY A 59 7.56 -14.03 -1.51
CA GLY A 59 6.51 -13.08 -1.15
C GLY A 59 5.98 -13.26 0.29
N THR A 60 6.79 -13.82 1.19
CA THR A 60 6.38 -14.06 2.59
C THR A 60 6.70 -12.84 3.42
N PHE A 61 5.74 -11.95 3.55
CA PHE A 61 5.87 -10.70 4.31
C PHE A 61 5.16 -10.81 5.67
N PRO A 62 5.60 -10.05 6.69
CA PRO A 62 4.94 -10.05 7.99
C PRO A 62 3.53 -9.45 7.90
N PHE A 63 3.36 -8.44 7.06
CA PHE A 63 2.09 -7.79 6.79
C PHE A 63 1.84 -7.70 5.29
N ASP A 64 0.59 -7.88 4.88
CA ASP A 64 0.16 -7.73 3.47
C ASP A 64 0.17 -6.26 3.05
N ALA A 65 -0.18 -5.35 3.97
CA ALA A 65 -0.15 -3.91 3.76
C ALA A 65 0.18 -3.15 5.06
N LEU A 66 0.79 -1.98 4.91
CA LEU A 66 0.94 -0.98 5.96
C LEU A 66 0.06 0.22 5.64
N VAL A 67 -0.73 0.68 6.62
CA VAL A 67 -1.45 1.95 6.57
C VAL A 67 -0.75 2.90 7.52
N LEU A 68 -0.20 3.98 7.01
CA LEU A 68 0.63 4.91 7.77
C LEU A 68 0.03 6.31 7.74
N ASP A 69 -0.25 6.90 8.91
CA ASP A 69 -0.41 8.35 8.94
C ASP A 69 0.96 9.03 8.71
N TYR A 70 0.94 10.17 8.08
CA TYR A 70 2.17 10.91 7.78
C TYR A 70 2.75 11.57 9.01
N ARG A 71 1.88 12.18 9.84
CA ARG A 71 2.32 12.93 11.02
C ARG A 71 2.05 12.14 12.30
N MET A 72 3.07 11.52 12.81
CA MET A 72 3.03 10.78 14.07
C MET A 72 4.16 11.20 15.00
N PRO A 73 3.99 11.04 16.32
CA PRO A 73 5.05 11.22 17.28
C PRO A 73 6.26 10.31 17.02
N LYS A 74 7.44 10.74 17.45
CA LYS A 74 8.74 10.06 17.40
C LYS A 74 9.30 9.88 15.98
N LYS A 75 8.56 9.19 15.09
CA LYS A 75 8.89 9.02 13.69
C LYS A 75 7.67 9.28 12.84
N ASP A 76 7.82 10.08 11.80
CA ASP A 76 6.77 10.28 10.81
C ASP A 76 6.59 9.05 9.91
N GLY A 77 5.44 8.97 9.22
CA GLY A 77 5.13 7.82 8.37
C GLY A 77 6.13 7.63 7.22
N LEU A 78 6.74 8.70 6.73
CA LEU A 78 7.76 8.60 5.67
C LEU A 78 9.04 7.92 6.19
N THR A 79 9.44 8.23 7.41
CA THR A 79 10.58 7.59 8.07
C THR A 79 10.30 6.11 8.30
N VAL A 80 9.08 5.77 8.79
CA VAL A 80 8.64 4.38 8.93
C VAL A 80 8.72 3.64 7.59
N ALA A 81 8.17 4.23 6.52
CA ALA A 81 8.19 3.65 5.19
C ALA A 81 9.61 3.38 4.69
N LYS A 82 10.53 4.33 4.87
CA LYS A 82 11.95 4.17 4.47
C LYS A 82 12.61 2.99 5.20
N GLU A 83 12.49 2.93 6.53
CA GLU A 83 13.09 1.87 7.33
C GLU A 83 12.52 0.47 6.97
N VAL A 84 11.21 0.40 6.72
CA VAL A 84 10.57 -0.84 6.27
C VAL A 84 11.07 -1.25 4.88
N LEU A 85 11.14 -0.31 3.93
CA LEU A 85 11.56 -0.59 2.56
C LEU A 85 13.06 -0.93 2.44
N GLU A 86 13.89 -0.55 3.39
CA GLU A 86 15.29 -0.98 3.47
C GLU A 86 15.41 -2.50 3.71
N VAL A 87 14.49 -3.07 4.49
CA VAL A 87 14.50 -4.51 4.80
C VAL A 87 13.60 -5.32 3.88
N ASN A 88 12.52 -4.72 3.39
CA ASN A 88 11.57 -5.31 2.46
C ASN A 88 11.18 -4.33 1.35
N PRO A 89 11.91 -4.30 0.23
CA PRO A 89 11.64 -3.38 -0.89
C PRO A 89 10.28 -3.58 -1.58
N HIS A 90 9.59 -4.67 -1.28
CA HIS A 90 8.28 -5.00 -1.90
C HIS A 90 7.10 -4.81 -0.95
N GLN A 91 7.30 -4.24 0.24
CA GLN A 91 6.22 -4.00 1.17
C GLN A 91 5.22 -3.00 0.59
N ARG A 92 3.95 -3.38 0.57
CA ARG A 92 2.86 -2.48 0.17
C ARG A 92 2.62 -1.46 1.27
N ILE A 93 2.61 -0.17 0.90
CA ILE A 93 2.44 0.95 1.82
C ILE A 93 1.35 1.87 1.29
N ILE A 94 0.42 2.21 2.16
CA ILE A 94 -0.68 3.14 1.94
C ILE A 94 -0.53 4.27 2.95
N PHE A 95 -0.36 5.49 2.49
CA PHE A 95 -0.39 6.67 3.37
C PHE A 95 -1.82 7.18 3.49
N ALA A 96 -2.33 7.28 4.71
CA ALA A 96 -3.62 7.86 5.05
C ALA A 96 -3.39 9.19 5.77
N SER A 97 -3.40 10.34 5.08
CA SER A 97 -2.99 11.61 5.65
C SER A 97 -3.78 12.81 5.17
N ALA A 98 -3.93 13.82 6.04
CA ALA A 98 -4.50 15.11 5.67
C ALA A 98 -3.59 15.94 4.72
N TYR A 99 -2.30 15.58 4.60
CA TYR A 99 -1.25 16.38 3.94
C TYR A 99 -0.74 15.77 2.63
N VAL A 100 -1.56 14.98 1.92
CA VAL A 100 -1.12 14.20 0.75
C VAL A 100 -0.59 15.04 -0.40
N ARG A 101 -1.23 16.18 -0.73
CA ARG A 101 -0.93 16.86 -2.00
C ARG A 101 0.32 17.74 -2.02
N GLU A 102 0.69 18.39 -0.94
CA GLU A 102 1.73 19.42 -0.98
C GLU A 102 3.09 18.96 -0.44
N THR A 103 3.11 18.04 0.51
CA THR A 103 4.36 17.66 1.20
C THR A 103 4.75 16.21 0.93
N LEU A 104 3.77 15.33 0.79
CA LEU A 104 4.03 13.89 0.70
C LEU A 104 4.44 13.46 -0.70
N VAL A 105 3.82 14.02 -1.73
CA VAL A 105 4.05 13.63 -3.13
C VAL A 105 5.53 13.74 -3.51
N ASP A 106 6.20 14.82 -3.17
CA ASP A 106 7.62 14.99 -3.50
C ASP A 106 8.51 14.09 -2.64
N SER A 107 8.11 13.83 -1.41
CA SER A 107 8.85 12.97 -0.49
C SER A 107 8.76 11.48 -0.88
N VAL A 108 7.59 11.02 -1.31
CA VAL A 108 7.39 9.62 -1.74
C VAL A 108 7.99 9.31 -3.12
N LYS A 109 8.22 10.32 -3.98
CA LYS A 109 8.97 10.15 -5.24
C LYS A 109 10.35 9.55 -5.04
N ASN A 110 10.96 9.79 -3.87
CA ASN A 110 12.26 9.25 -3.51
C ASN A 110 12.20 7.81 -2.99
N LEU A 111 11.01 7.29 -2.69
CA LEU A 111 10.83 5.88 -2.36
C LEU A 111 10.98 5.04 -3.64
N LYS A 112 11.75 3.97 -3.56
CA LYS A 112 11.96 3.05 -4.69
C LYS A 112 10.74 2.18 -5.03
N GLN A 113 9.66 2.34 -4.27
CA GLN A 113 8.43 1.55 -4.33
C GLN A 113 7.24 2.43 -4.71
N ILE A 114 6.21 1.84 -5.33
CA ILE A 114 4.90 2.47 -5.46
C ILE A 114 4.25 2.49 -4.08
N VAL A 115 3.78 3.67 -3.69
CA VAL A 115 2.97 3.86 -2.50
C VAL A 115 1.61 4.42 -2.90
N GLU A 116 0.59 4.04 -2.19
CA GLU A 116 -0.76 4.54 -2.38
C GLU A 116 -1.03 5.68 -1.41
N LEU A 117 -1.81 6.66 -1.83
CA LEU A 117 -2.08 7.87 -1.03
C LEU A 117 -3.59 8.03 -0.86
N LEU A 118 -4.06 7.98 0.38
CA LEU A 118 -5.42 8.30 0.78
C LEU A 118 -5.44 9.65 1.49
N GLN A 119 -6.09 10.64 0.88
CA GLN A 119 -6.20 11.97 1.50
C GLN A 119 -7.36 12.00 2.47
N LYS A 120 -7.10 12.24 3.76
CA LYS A 120 -8.12 12.51 4.77
C LYS A 120 -8.83 13.86 4.48
N PRO A 121 -10.16 13.99 4.64
CA PRO A 121 -11.07 12.92 5.05
C PRO A 121 -11.44 11.98 3.89
N PHE A 122 -11.59 10.69 4.17
CA PHE A 122 -12.12 9.65 3.28
C PHE A 122 -13.09 8.77 4.08
N ASP A 123 -13.98 8.05 3.38
CA ASP A 123 -14.83 7.06 4.02
C ASP A 123 -14.06 5.75 4.27
N LEU A 124 -14.56 4.95 5.22
CA LEU A 124 -13.91 3.70 5.61
C LEU A 124 -13.96 2.65 4.49
N GLU A 125 -14.97 2.72 3.62
CA GLU A 125 -15.09 1.82 2.48
C GLU A 125 -13.96 2.07 1.47
N THR A 126 -13.61 3.32 1.21
CA THR A 126 -12.43 3.68 0.39
C THR A 126 -11.13 3.09 0.94
N LEU A 127 -10.93 3.07 2.26
CA LEU A 127 -9.77 2.44 2.88
C LEU A 127 -9.78 0.92 2.63
N VAL A 128 -10.91 0.27 2.89
CA VAL A 128 -11.08 -1.17 2.72
C VAL A 128 -10.86 -1.58 1.27
N ASP A 129 -11.51 -0.90 0.33
CA ASP A 129 -11.36 -1.14 -1.11
C ASP A 129 -9.92 -0.99 -1.57
N THR A 130 -9.23 0.07 -1.10
CA THR A 130 -7.82 0.28 -1.41
C THR A 130 -6.97 -0.90 -0.92
N ILE A 131 -7.24 -1.41 0.29
CA ILE A 131 -6.48 -2.52 0.87
C ILE A 131 -6.78 -3.85 0.16
N GLU A 132 -8.03 -4.13 -0.19
CA GLU A 132 -8.43 -5.39 -0.81
C GLU A 132 -7.97 -5.52 -2.26
N ASP A 133 -7.75 -4.40 -2.96
CA ASP A 133 -7.39 -4.39 -4.39
C ASP A 133 -5.86 -4.49 -4.62
N LYS A 134 -5.22 -5.43 -3.96
CA LYS A 134 -3.77 -5.66 -4.12
C LYS A 134 -3.34 -6.12 -5.52
N LYS A 135 -4.29 -6.50 -6.39
CA LYS A 135 -3.98 -7.00 -7.73
C LYS A 135 -3.77 -5.91 -8.78
N ILE A 136 -4.20 -4.69 -8.50
CA ILE A 136 -4.18 -3.59 -9.50
C ILE A 136 -2.77 -3.37 -10.07
N TYR A 137 -1.76 -3.31 -9.20
CA TYR A 137 -0.38 -3.09 -9.62
C TYR A 137 0.24 -4.30 -10.31
N GLU A 138 -0.11 -5.51 -9.85
CA GLU A 138 0.32 -6.74 -10.52
C GLU A 138 -0.30 -6.86 -11.92
N GLU A 139 -1.56 -6.49 -12.08
CA GLU A 139 -2.26 -6.52 -13.37
C GLU A 139 -1.74 -5.42 -14.31
N LEU A 140 -1.50 -4.21 -13.82
CA LEU A 140 -0.87 -3.14 -14.58
C LEU A 140 0.55 -3.51 -15.05
N ALA A 141 1.32 -4.19 -14.21
CA ALA A 141 2.63 -4.70 -14.58
C ALA A 141 2.57 -5.77 -15.68
N LYS A 142 1.59 -6.69 -15.61
CA LYS A 142 1.37 -7.74 -16.63
C LYS A 142 1.05 -7.18 -18.02
N ILE A 143 0.40 -6.03 -18.09
CA ILE A 143 0.06 -5.35 -19.35
C ILE A 143 1.12 -4.33 -19.81
N ASN A 144 2.36 -4.45 -19.28
CA ASN A 144 3.51 -3.60 -19.62
C ASN A 144 3.30 -2.10 -19.38
N VAL A 145 2.42 -1.71 -18.48
CA VAL A 145 2.34 -0.31 -18.05
C VAL A 145 3.63 0.03 -17.29
N LYS A 146 4.32 1.08 -17.74
CA LYS A 146 5.56 1.54 -17.10
C LYS A 146 5.21 2.14 -15.74
N ILE A 147 5.37 1.36 -14.69
CA ILE A 147 5.09 1.73 -13.31
C ILE A 147 5.84 3.01 -12.89
N LYS A 148 7.05 3.23 -13.45
CA LYS A 148 7.82 4.47 -13.23
C LYS A 148 7.06 5.72 -13.69
N SER A 149 6.41 5.65 -14.85
CA SER A 149 5.61 6.76 -15.39
C SER A 149 4.31 6.99 -14.59
N LEU A 150 3.72 5.93 -14.03
CA LEU A 150 2.58 6.05 -13.12
C LEU A 150 2.98 6.77 -11.82
N LYS A 151 4.17 6.51 -11.28
CA LYS A 151 4.70 7.20 -10.09
C LYS A 151 4.81 8.73 -10.30
N GLU A 152 5.14 9.16 -11.50
CA GLU A 152 5.28 10.58 -11.84
C GLU A 152 3.92 11.29 -11.91
N LEU A 153 2.85 10.55 -12.22
CA LEU A 153 1.48 11.08 -12.33
C LEU A 153 0.74 11.10 -10.98
N ASN A 154 1.22 10.38 -9.96
CA ASN A 154 0.57 10.22 -8.65
C ASN A 154 -0.94 9.96 -8.74
N PRO A 155 -1.39 8.91 -9.46
CA PRO A 155 -2.80 8.63 -9.62
C PRO A 155 -3.42 8.17 -8.30
N THR A 156 -4.70 8.49 -8.09
CA THR A 156 -5.49 7.89 -7.02
C THR A 156 -5.75 6.42 -7.31
N HIS A 157 -6.16 5.65 -6.29
CA HIS A 157 -6.54 4.25 -6.46
C HIS A 157 -7.66 4.07 -7.49
N GLU A 158 -8.68 4.92 -7.45
CA GLU A 158 -9.77 4.96 -8.42
C GLU A 158 -9.25 5.18 -9.85
N GLN A 159 -8.36 6.15 -10.05
CA GLN A 159 -7.75 6.40 -11.37
C GLN A 159 -6.94 5.21 -11.89
N LEU A 160 -6.28 4.46 -11.00
CA LEU A 160 -5.57 3.23 -11.37
C LEU A 160 -6.53 2.12 -11.78
N ARG A 161 -7.66 1.99 -11.09
CA ARG A 161 -8.72 1.03 -11.40
C ARG A 161 -9.34 1.34 -12.76
N ASP A 162 -9.71 2.60 -13.00
CA ASP A 162 -10.26 3.06 -14.28
C ASP A 162 -9.28 2.85 -15.44
N LEU A 163 -8.00 3.13 -15.21
CA LEU A 163 -6.95 2.87 -16.20
C LEU A 163 -6.85 1.38 -16.54
N LEU A 164 -6.85 0.52 -15.53
CA LEU A 164 -6.77 -0.92 -15.72
C LEU A 164 -7.99 -1.47 -16.47
N GLU A 165 -9.19 -1.03 -16.12
CA GLU A 165 -10.41 -1.41 -16.83
C GLU A 165 -10.41 -0.92 -18.28
N GLY A 166 -10.04 0.33 -18.52
CA GLY A 166 -9.92 0.89 -19.87
C GLY A 166 -8.98 0.08 -20.75
N ILE A 167 -7.81 -0.30 -20.23
CA ILE A 167 -6.85 -1.12 -20.98
C ILE A 167 -7.40 -2.54 -21.23
N LYS A 168 -8.07 -3.16 -20.25
CA LYS A 168 -8.71 -4.48 -20.44
C LYS A 168 -9.75 -4.48 -21.56
N ILE A 169 -10.58 -3.43 -21.63
CA ILE A 169 -11.58 -3.24 -22.67
C ILE A 169 -10.90 -3.11 -24.06
N LEU A 170 -9.87 -2.30 -24.15
CA LEU A 170 -9.11 -2.11 -25.41
C LEU A 170 -8.47 -3.43 -25.90
N HIS A 171 -7.86 -4.20 -25.00
CA HIS A 171 -7.30 -5.51 -25.34
C HIS A 171 -8.35 -6.50 -25.80
N LYS A 172 -9.51 -6.55 -25.14
CA LYS A 172 -10.62 -7.43 -25.52
C LYS A 172 -11.15 -7.11 -26.92
N ASN A 173 -11.31 -5.81 -27.24
CA ASN A 173 -11.76 -5.35 -28.54
C ASN A 173 -10.74 -5.65 -29.64
N SER A 174 -9.44 -5.47 -29.37
CA SER A 174 -8.37 -5.74 -30.35
C SER A 174 -8.26 -7.25 -30.67
N THR A 175 -8.52 -8.12 -29.69
CA THR A 175 -8.51 -9.57 -29.87
C THR A 175 -9.74 -10.02 -30.65
N ALA A 176 -10.91 -9.43 -30.41
CA ALA A 176 -12.13 -9.70 -31.17
C ALA A 176 -12.01 -9.28 -32.63
N MET A 177 -11.39 -8.15 -32.93
CA MET A 177 -11.13 -7.69 -34.31
C MET A 177 -10.15 -8.60 -35.07
N ARG A 178 -9.15 -9.16 -34.38
CA ARG A 178 -8.20 -10.12 -35.01
C ARG A 178 -8.79 -11.50 -35.25
N ALA A 179 -9.83 -11.88 -34.53
CA ALA A 179 -10.53 -13.17 -34.71
C ALA A 179 -11.61 -13.09 -35.81
N ALA A 180 -11.99 -11.91 -36.24
CA ALA A 180 -13.01 -11.66 -37.27
C ALA A 180 -12.41 -11.29 -38.66
N ALA A 181 -11.10 -11.23 -38.77
CA ALA A 181 -10.34 -11.01 -40.02
C ALA A 181 -9.61 -12.28 -40.47
#